data_0a0fe01ac15fcc2294c8dee2875803c6
#
_entry.id   0a0fe01ac15fcc2294c8dee2875803c6
#
_cell.length_a   1.000
_cell.length_b   1.000
_cell.length_c   1.000
_cell.angle_alpha   90.00
_cell.angle_beta   90.00
_cell.angle_gamma   90.00
#
_symmetry.space_group_name_H-M   'P 1'
#
loop_
_entity.id
_entity.type
_entity.pdbx_description
1 polymer ?
#
loop_
_entity_poly.entity_id
_entity_poly.type
_entity_poly.pdbx_seq_one_letter_code
_entity_poly.pdbx_strand_id
1 'polypeptide(L)'
;FDDAISSSMLCQLIINKIISIVRAQKFLLKKTVSKLIFVGRNVSISNKVSISKYTVIGDYTKIDGLGVKGVIIGRNCNIGAFCRIICSVNYRQAGDSIDIKDNVAIGEFSYVGGASKVVIGKDTIIGQYLSIHPENHIFQNKTIPIRMQGTTKKGVNIGENCWIGSKVTFTDGSSIGNRCVVGAGSVITKKFPDNVLIVGSPAKIVKNI
;
A
#
# COMPACT_ATOMS: atom_id res chain seq x y z
N PHE A 1 -7.29 27.35 -7.11
CA PHE A 1 -7.83 26.91 -5.81
C PHE A 1 -9.33 27.17 -5.83
N ASP A 2 -10.09 26.32 -5.12
CA ASP A 2 -11.51 26.49 -4.94
C ASP A 2 -11.80 27.80 -4.17
N ASP A 3 -12.77 28.59 -4.59
CA ASP A 3 -13.12 29.87 -3.99
C ASP A 3 -13.54 29.77 -2.50
N ALA A 4 -13.88 28.54 -2.04
CA ALA A 4 -14.16 28.25 -0.65
C ALA A 4 -12.91 28.25 0.26
N ILE A 5 -11.70 28.32 -0.30
CA ILE A 5 -10.44 28.26 0.47
C ILE A 5 -10.00 29.67 0.84
N SER A 6 -10.16 30.05 2.11
CA SER A 6 -9.70 31.34 2.62
C SER A 6 -8.17 31.46 2.64
N SER A 7 -7.66 32.70 2.61
CA SER A 7 -6.22 32.99 2.72
C SER A 7 -5.60 32.40 4.00
N SER A 8 -6.34 32.39 5.12
CA SER A 8 -5.88 31.79 6.36
C SER A 8 -5.73 30.27 6.25
N MET A 9 -6.65 29.58 5.56
CA MET A 9 -6.55 28.15 5.29
C MET A 9 -5.34 27.85 4.40
N LEU A 10 -5.08 28.66 3.37
CA LEU A 10 -3.89 28.53 2.52
C LEU A 10 -2.59 28.68 3.33
N CYS A 11 -2.50 29.70 4.18
CA CYS A 11 -1.35 29.88 5.08
C CYS A 11 -1.15 28.65 5.97
N GLN A 12 -2.20 28.11 6.56
CA GLN A 12 -2.13 26.92 7.40
C GLN A 12 -1.65 25.69 6.60
N LEU A 13 -2.13 25.50 5.38
CA LEU A 13 -1.67 24.43 4.49
C LEU A 13 -0.18 24.54 4.17
N ILE A 14 0.31 25.74 3.87
CA ILE A 14 1.73 26.00 3.60
C ILE A 14 2.57 25.70 4.84
N ILE A 15 2.19 26.20 6.01
CA ILE A 15 2.87 25.93 7.27
C ILE A 15 2.93 24.42 7.54
N ASN A 16 1.83 23.71 7.40
CA ASN A 16 1.78 22.26 7.59
C ASN A 16 2.71 21.53 6.61
N LYS A 17 2.81 21.97 5.36
CA LYS A 17 3.75 21.42 4.37
C LYS A 17 5.21 21.66 4.76
N ILE A 18 5.57 22.86 5.22
CA ILE A 18 6.91 23.18 5.70
C ILE A 18 7.27 22.28 6.89
N ILE A 19 6.38 22.20 7.89
CA ILE A 19 6.58 21.34 9.06
C ILE A 19 6.77 19.86 8.64
N SER A 20 6.02 19.38 7.65
CA SER A 20 6.15 17.98 7.17
C SER A 20 7.49 17.72 6.48
N ILE A 21 8.04 18.70 5.76
CA ILE A 21 9.39 18.62 5.17
C ILE A 21 10.45 18.60 6.29
N VAL A 22 10.31 19.45 7.32
CA VAL A 22 11.22 19.46 8.48
C VAL A 22 11.21 18.08 9.18
N ARG A 23 10.04 17.49 9.39
CA ARG A 23 9.94 16.12 9.95
C ARG A 23 10.61 15.07 9.10
N ALA A 24 10.63 15.24 7.77
CA ALA A 24 11.30 14.32 6.85
C ALA A 24 12.83 14.32 7.04
N GLN A 25 13.43 15.40 7.54
CA GLN A 25 14.89 15.52 7.70
C GLN A 25 15.49 14.37 8.51
N LYS A 26 14.82 13.89 9.55
CA LYS A 26 15.30 12.76 10.37
C LYS A 26 15.50 11.45 9.56
N PHE A 27 14.86 11.33 8.39
CA PHE A 27 14.98 10.15 7.53
C PHE A 27 15.98 10.34 6.39
N LEU A 28 16.44 11.57 6.11
CA LEU A 28 17.40 11.86 5.03
C LEU A 28 18.77 11.25 5.28
N LEU A 29 19.15 11.04 6.54
CA LEU A 29 20.38 10.33 6.90
C LEU A 29 20.38 8.87 6.42
N LYS A 30 19.19 8.33 6.17
CA LYS A 30 19.02 7.01 5.54
C LYS A 30 19.03 7.16 4.02
N LYS A 31 20.10 7.47 3.36
CA LYS A 31 20.34 7.69 1.89
C LYS A 31 19.24 7.22 0.88
N THR A 32 18.18 6.59 1.36
CA THR A 32 17.09 5.98 0.60
C THR A 32 15.83 6.87 0.49
N VAL A 33 15.80 7.99 1.21
CA VAL A 33 14.66 8.91 1.21
C VAL A 33 15.02 10.19 0.47
N SER A 34 14.17 10.60 -0.47
CA SER A 34 14.36 11.84 -1.24
C SER A 34 14.24 13.09 -0.37
N LYS A 35 14.96 14.17 -0.72
CA LYS A 35 14.93 15.45 0.01
C LYS A 35 13.55 16.14 0.03
N LEU A 36 12.67 15.85 -0.93
CA LEU A 36 11.36 16.48 -1.09
C LEU A 36 10.24 15.45 -0.86
N ILE A 37 10.12 14.96 0.36
CA ILE A 37 8.95 14.19 0.82
C ILE A 37 8.24 14.95 1.95
N PHE A 38 6.98 14.63 2.16
CA PHE A 38 6.14 15.24 3.19
C PHE A 38 5.75 14.18 4.22
N VAL A 39 6.19 14.33 5.46
CA VAL A 39 5.99 13.33 6.50
C VAL A 39 5.13 13.87 7.63
N GLY A 40 4.08 13.16 7.94
CA GLY A 40 3.16 13.44 9.03
C GLY A 40 3.76 13.26 10.42
N ARG A 41 2.91 13.39 11.45
CA ARG A 41 3.27 13.16 12.86
C ARG A 41 3.43 11.67 13.14
N ASN A 42 4.34 11.31 14.05
CA ASN A 42 4.52 9.95 14.56
C ASN A 42 4.68 8.87 13.46
N VAL A 43 5.25 9.24 12.31
CA VAL A 43 5.59 8.30 11.25
C VAL A 43 6.85 7.53 11.61
N SER A 44 6.83 6.22 11.39
CA SER A 44 7.95 5.32 11.55
C SER A 44 8.36 4.71 10.22
N ILE A 45 9.64 4.87 9.84
CA ILE A 45 10.21 4.31 8.61
C ILE A 45 11.46 3.53 9.00
N SER A 46 11.48 2.23 8.74
CA SER A 46 12.64 1.36 9.05
C SER A 46 13.71 1.42 7.94
N ASN A 47 14.73 0.57 8.07
CA ASN A 47 15.74 0.36 7.02
C ASN A 47 15.11 -0.36 5.81
N LYS A 48 15.82 -0.37 4.68
CA LYS A 48 15.38 -0.96 3.39
C LYS A 48 14.04 -0.39 2.89
N VAL A 49 13.78 0.88 3.18
CA VAL A 49 12.63 1.62 2.62
C VAL A 49 13.17 2.73 1.74
N SER A 50 12.80 2.74 0.46
CA SER A 50 13.10 3.80 -0.50
C SER A 50 11.83 4.59 -0.81
N ILE A 51 11.89 5.93 -0.71
CA ILE A 51 10.76 6.82 -0.99
C ILE A 51 11.22 7.93 -1.91
N SER A 52 10.55 8.05 -3.05
CA SER A 52 10.85 9.06 -4.05
C SER A 52 10.19 10.41 -3.73
N LYS A 53 10.65 11.46 -4.44
CA LYS A 53 10.23 12.84 -4.23
C LYS A 53 8.74 13.08 -4.43
N TYR A 54 8.23 14.13 -3.76
CA TYR A 54 6.84 14.60 -3.78
C TYR A 54 5.83 13.64 -3.14
N THR A 55 6.30 12.57 -2.52
CA THR A 55 5.44 11.60 -1.82
C THR A 55 5.05 12.13 -0.43
N VAL A 56 3.77 11.94 -0.11
CA VAL A 56 3.16 12.31 1.18
C VAL A 56 2.94 11.03 1.99
N ILE A 57 3.37 11.05 3.26
CA ILE A 57 3.12 9.97 4.23
C ILE A 57 2.29 10.58 5.37
N GLY A 58 1.09 10.09 5.54
CA GLY A 58 0.14 10.56 6.56
C GLY A 58 0.55 10.24 7.99
N ASP A 59 -0.11 10.87 8.94
CA ASP A 59 0.15 10.75 10.37
C ASP A 59 0.07 9.27 10.84
N TYR A 60 0.89 8.90 11.82
CA TYR A 60 0.88 7.58 12.49
C TYR A 60 1.10 6.38 11.56
N THR A 61 1.59 6.61 10.35
CA THR A 61 1.88 5.54 9.38
C THR A 61 3.19 4.84 9.71
N LYS A 62 3.19 3.51 9.63
CA LYS A 62 4.39 2.68 9.79
C LYS A 62 4.77 2.03 8.47
N ILE A 63 6.03 2.23 8.04
CA ILE A 63 6.61 1.58 6.86
C ILE A 63 7.82 0.77 7.32
N ASP A 64 7.76 -0.55 7.17
CA ASP A 64 8.79 -1.48 7.61
C ASP A 64 9.30 -2.34 6.46
N GLY A 65 10.55 -2.09 6.08
CA GLY A 65 11.22 -2.75 4.96
C GLY A 65 11.95 -4.03 5.32
N LEU A 66 11.61 -4.71 6.44
CA LEU A 66 12.25 -5.96 6.84
C LEU A 66 11.87 -7.09 5.87
N GLY A 67 12.48 -7.09 4.70
CA GLY A 67 12.28 -8.04 3.62
C GLY A 67 13.55 -8.22 2.79
N VAL A 68 13.52 -9.12 1.83
CA VAL A 68 14.66 -9.39 0.94
C VAL A 68 15.00 -8.13 0.15
N LYS A 69 14.00 -7.53 -0.52
CA LYS A 69 14.13 -6.30 -1.31
C LYS A 69 13.58 -5.05 -0.61
N GLY A 70 12.76 -5.23 0.44
CA GLY A 70 12.21 -4.14 1.22
C GLY A 70 11.01 -3.43 0.58
N VAL A 71 10.84 -2.14 0.90
CA VAL A 71 9.72 -1.30 0.40
C VAL A 71 10.24 -0.22 -0.52
N ILE A 72 9.66 -0.12 -1.70
CA ILE A 72 9.93 0.96 -2.67
C ILE A 72 8.63 1.73 -2.88
N ILE A 73 8.69 3.05 -2.73
CA ILE A 73 7.55 3.95 -2.99
C ILE A 73 8.00 4.98 -4.03
N GLY A 74 7.28 5.02 -5.12
CA GLY A 74 7.51 5.88 -6.27
C GLY A 74 7.31 7.38 -5.97
N ARG A 75 7.33 8.17 -7.02
CA ARG A 75 7.14 9.63 -6.97
C ARG A 75 5.67 9.98 -6.85
N ASN A 76 5.39 11.14 -6.22
CA ASN A 76 4.06 11.73 -6.15
C ASN A 76 2.99 10.77 -5.61
N CYS A 77 3.37 9.90 -4.67
CA CYS A 77 2.45 9.02 -4.00
C CYS A 77 1.79 9.71 -2.80
N ASN A 78 0.60 9.29 -2.45
CA ASN A 78 -0.10 9.72 -1.24
C ASN A 78 -0.47 8.51 -0.40
N ILE A 79 0.21 8.32 0.73
CA ILE A 79 -0.09 7.26 1.70
C ILE A 79 -0.85 7.92 2.85
N GLY A 80 -2.09 7.52 3.03
CA GLY A 80 -2.98 8.02 4.08
C GLY A 80 -2.45 7.82 5.49
N ALA A 81 -3.12 8.43 6.47
CA ALA A 81 -2.79 8.26 7.88
C ALA A 81 -3.10 6.84 8.38
N PHE A 82 -2.44 6.43 9.47
CA PHE A 82 -2.64 5.13 10.13
C PHE A 82 -2.42 3.91 9.23
N CYS A 83 -1.72 4.06 8.10
CA CYS A 83 -1.38 2.93 7.23
C CYS A 83 -0.24 2.09 7.82
N ARG A 84 -0.25 0.79 7.50
CA ARG A 84 0.80 -0.16 7.83
C ARG A 84 1.27 -0.85 6.55
N ILE A 85 2.49 -0.52 6.12
CA ILE A 85 3.15 -1.10 4.95
C ILE A 85 4.32 -1.93 5.49
N ILE A 86 4.16 -3.24 5.60
CA ILE A 86 5.01 -4.10 6.43
C ILE A 86 5.47 -5.30 5.64
N CYS A 87 6.77 -5.39 5.31
CA CYS A 87 7.31 -6.55 4.61
C CYS A 87 7.31 -7.81 5.47
N SER A 88 7.59 -7.72 6.77
CA SER A 88 7.59 -8.89 7.65
C SER A 88 7.03 -8.55 9.03
N VAL A 89 6.26 -9.47 9.57
CA VAL A 89 5.70 -9.37 10.92
C VAL A 89 6.53 -10.12 11.96
N ASN A 90 7.48 -10.96 11.55
CA ASN A 90 8.37 -11.66 12.48
C ASN A 90 9.81 -11.76 11.93
N TYR A 91 10.78 -11.84 12.85
CA TYR A 91 12.19 -11.89 12.51
C TYR A 91 12.71 -13.27 12.06
N ARG A 92 11.89 -14.31 12.15
CA ARG A 92 12.27 -15.67 11.73
C ARG A 92 12.07 -15.89 10.24
N GLN A 93 11.18 -15.12 9.63
CA GLN A 93 10.91 -15.18 8.19
C GLN A 93 10.84 -13.76 7.65
N ALA A 94 11.91 -13.33 6.97
CA ALA A 94 11.88 -12.08 6.23
C ALA A 94 10.82 -12.15 5.13
N GLY A 95 10.09 -11.04 4.93
CA GLY A 95 9.21 -10.88 3.77
C GLY A 95 10.02 -10.75 2.48
N ASP A 96 9.34 -10.58 1.36
CA ASP A 96 9.98 -10.32 0.07
C ASP A 96 10.06 -8.82 -0.20
N SER A 97 8.98 -8.23 -0.75
CA SER A 97 9.01 -6.85 -1.20
C SER A 97 7.62 -6.23 -1.35
N ILE A 98 7.57 -4.90 -1.20
CA ILE A 98 6.42 -4.08 -1.58
C ILE A 98 6.92 -2.99 -2.52
N ASP A 99 6.37 -2.95 -3.73
CA ASP A 99 6.73 -2.01 -4.79
C ASP A 99 5.49 -1.19 -5.19
N ILE A 100 5.42 0.04 -4.71
CA ILE A 100 4.37 1.01 -5.01
C ILE A 100 4.92 1.97 -6.07
N LYS A 101 4.31 1.97 -7.26
CA LYS A 101 4.75 2.78 -8.39
C LYS A 101 4.36 4.26 -8.26
N ASP A 102 4.73 5.06 -9.25
CA ASP A 102 4.49 6.51 -9.26
C ASP A 102 2.98 6.84 -9.24
N ASN A 103 2.61 7.97 -8.65
CA ASN A 103 1.26 8.54 -8.61
C ASN A 103 0.20 7.65 -7.93
N VAL A 104 0.60 6.75 -7.05
CA VAL A 104 -0.35 5.90 -6.31
C VAL A 104 -0.87 6.63 -5.09
N ALA A 105 -2.21 6.57 -4.89
CA ALA A 105 -2.85 7.03 -3.66
C ALA A 105 -3.45 5.85 -2.89
N ILE A 106 -3.12 5.73 -1.61
CA ILE A 106 -3.65 4.72 -0.68
C ILE A 106 -4.37 5.43 0.45
N GLY A 107 -5.65 5.13 0.61
CA GLY A 107 -6.49 5.68 1.67
C GLY A 107 -6.06 5.26 3.07
N GLU A 108 -6.53 5.99 4.07
CA GLU A 108 -6.21 5.79 5.49
C GLU A 108 -6.56 4.39 6.00
N PHE A 109 -5.94 3.99 7.12
CA PHE A 109 -6.18 2.72 7.81
C PHE A 109 -5.93 1.47 6.94
N SER A 110 -5.10 1.59 5.92
CA SER A 110 -4.79 0.49 5.00
C SER A 110 -3.62 -0.36 5.50
N TYR A 111 -3.70 -1.66 5.22
CA TYR A 111 -2.65 -2.63 5.49
C TYR A 111 -2.11 -3.24 4.20
N VAL A 112 -0.80 -3.14 3.99
CA VAL A 112 -0.10 -3.79 2.88
C VAL A 112 0.96 -4.69 3.45
N GLY A 113 0.69 -6.00 3.47
CA GLY A 113 1.66 -7.03 3.82
C GLY A 113 2.63 -7.29 2.68
N GLY A 114 3.87 -7.65 2.97
CA GLY A 114 4.91 -7.97 2.01
C GLY A 114 5.59 -9.30 2.31
N ALA A 115 4.87 -10.25 2.92
CA ALA A 115 5.38 -11.60 3.18
C ALA A 115 5.81 -12.31 1.89
N SER A 116 5.19 -11.97 0.76
CA SER A 116 5.62 -12.24 -0.59
C SER A 116 5.57 -10.94 -1.41
N LYS A 117 5.99 -11.00 -2.69
CA LYS A 117 6.04 -9.84 -3.57
C LYS A 117 4.66 -9.20 -3.74
N VAL A 118 4.57 -7.89 -3.47
CA VAL A 118 3.40 -7.05 -3.77
C VAL A 118 3.80 -5.94 -4.72
N VAL A 119 3.02 -5.75 -5.77
CA VAL A 119 3.19 -4.64 -6.72
C VAL A 119 1.87 -3.87 -6.82
N ILE A 120 1.94 -2.55 -6.73
CA ILE A 120 0.83 -1.63 -7.01
C ILE A 120 1.26 -0.75 -8.18
N GLY A 121 0.58 -0.89 -9.32
CA GLY A 121 0.87 -0.19 -10.57
C GLY A 121 0.63 1.32 -10.47
N LYS A 122 1.31 2.06 -11.34
CA LYS A 122 1.25 3.53 -11.37
C LYS A 122 -0.18 4.04 -11.63
N ASP A 123 -0.42 5.29 -11.23
CA ASP A 123 -1.68 6.01 -11.46
C ASP A 123 -2.91 5.31 -10.83
N THR A 124 -2.71 4.43 -9.84
CA THR A 124 -3.78 3.69 -9.15
C THR A 124 -4.24 4.43 -7.90
N ILE A 125 -5.56 4.57 -7.74
CA ILE A 125 -6.20 5.20 -6.57
C ILE A 125 -6.96 4.17 -5.75
N ILE A 126 -6.75 4.19 -4.43
CA ILE A 126 -7.27 3.18 -3.51
C ILE A 126 -7.95 3.86 -2.33
N GLY A 127 -9.17 3.45 -2.06
CA GLY A 127 -9.95 3.90 -0.90
C GLY A 127 -9.36 3.43 0.43
N GLN A 128 -9.99 3.86 1.53
CA GLN A 128 -9.60 3.53 2.90
C GLN A 128 -9.77 2.04 3.21
N TYR A 129 -9.03 1.56 4.22
CA TYR A 129 -9.12 0.18 4.72
C TYR A 129 -8.78 -0.89 3.67
N LEU A 130 -7.90 -0.59 2.71
CA LEU A 130 -7.32 -1.63 1.86
C LEU A 130 -6.62 -2.68 2.73
N SER A 131 -6.74 -3.96 2.38
CA SER A 131 -6.07 -5.06 3.07
C SER A 131 -5.40 -6.02 2.08
N ILE A 132 -4.06 -6.10 2.09
CA ILE A 132 -3.30 -6.99 1.19
C ILE A 132 -2.57 -8.04 2.02
N HIS A 133 -2.87 -9.32 1.76
CA HIS A 133 -2.31 -10.49 2.43
C HIS A 133 -1.68 -11.44 1.41
N PRO A 134 -0.37 -11.27 1.08
CA PRO A 134 0.30 -12.05 0.02
C PRO A 134 0.86 -13.38 0.54
N GLU A 135 0.20 -13.98 1.51
CA GLU A 135 0.46 -15.33 2.02
C GLU A 135 -0.81 -15.95 2.58
N ASN A 136 -0.93 -17.27 2.49
CA ASN A 136 -1.98 -18.05 3.13
C ASN A 136 -1.37 -19.20 3.93
N HIS A 137 -1.93 -19.51 5.10
CA HIS A 137 -1.54 -20.69 5.86
C HIS A 137 -1.99 -21.98 5.15
N ILE A 138 -1.10 -23.00 5.17
CA ILE A 138 -1.44 -24.35 4.77
C ILE A 138 -2.23 -25.00 5.91
N PHE A 139 -3.37 -25.64 5.59
CA PHE A 139 -4.28 -26.20 6.59
C PHE A 139 -4.85 -27.59 6.25
N GLN A 140 -4.36 -28.20 5.16
CA GLN A 140 -4.92 -29.46 4.65
C GLN A 140 -4.56 -30.66 5.53
N ASN A 141 -3.42 -30.64 6.21
CA ASN A 141 -3.04 -31.73 7.10
C ASN A 141 -3.81 -31.65 8.43
N LYS A 142 -4.68 -32.63 8.68
CA LYS A 142 -5.53 -32.68 9.88
C LYS A 142 -4.79 -33.18 11.13
N THR A 143 -3.56 -33.69 10.99
CA THR A 143 -2.82 -34.30 12.10
C THR A 143 -1.89 -33.36 12.82
N ILE A 144 -1.55 -32.20 12.21
CA ILE A 144 -0.66 -31.20 12.81
C ILE A 144 -1.36 -29.83 12.89
N PRO A 145 -1.05 -29.02 13.92
CA PRO A 145 -1.61 -27.68 14.03
C PRO A 145 -1.33 -26.82 12.79
N ILE A 146 -2.31 -26.02 12.36
CA ILE A 146 -2.20 -25.14 11.16
C ILE A 146 -0.93 -24.27 11.20
N ARG A 147 -0.61 -23.69 12.36
CA ARG A 147 0.60 -22.87 12.57
C ARG A 147 1.91 -23.58 12.25
N MET A 148 1.91 -24.90 12.22
CA MET A 148 3.10 -25.75 11.95
C MET A 148 3.19 -26.20 10.50
N GLN A 149 2.15 -25.98 9.68
CA GLN A 149 2.09 -26.43 8.29
C GLN A 149 2.76 -25.49 7.30
N GLY A 150 3.17 -24.28 7.75
CA GLY A 150 3.80 -23.29 6.87
C GLY A 150 2.79 -22.43 6.10
N THR A 151 3.27 -21.75 5.07
CA THR A 151 2.47 -20.80 4.27
C THR A 151 2.76 -20.93 2.78
N THR A 152 1.78 -20.58 1.94
CA THR A 152 1.98 -20.32 0.50
C THR A 152 2.33 -18.83 0.32
N LYS A 153 3.15 -18.52 -0.69
CA LYS A 153 3.65 -17.15 -0.95
C LYS A 153 3.70 -16.90 -2.45
N LYS A 154 2.53 -16.61 -3.05
CA LYS A 154 2.39 -16.37 -4.50
C LYS A 154 2.45 -14.88 -4.86
N GLY A 155 2.18 -14.01 -3.89
CA GLY A 155 2.19 -12.57 -4.05
C GLY A 155 0.88 -11.97 -4.55
N VAL A 156 0.86 -10.64 -4.67
CA VAL A 156 -0.29 -9.86 -5.16
C VAL A 156 0.19 -8.84 -6.19
N ASN A 157 -0.54 -8.73 -7.31
CA ASN A 157 -0.26 -7.73 -8.33
C ASN A 157 -1.50 -6.90 -8.66
N ILE A 158 -1.40 -5.60 -8.52
CA ILE A 158 -2.39 -4.62 -8.93
C ILE A 158 -1.83 -3.87 -10.14
N GLY A 159 -2.57 -3.88 -11.24
CA GLY A 159 -2.19 -3.20 -12.47
C GLY A 159 -2.17 -1.68 -12.37
N GLU A 160 -1.93 -1.03 -13.49
CA GLU A 160 -1.85 0.42 -13.61
C GLU A 160 -3.23 1.05 -13.82
N ASN A 161 -3.39 2.32 -13.41
CA ASN A 161 -4.60 3.13 -13.65
C ASN A 161 -5.88 2.42 -13.17
N CYS A 162 -5.84 1.84 -11.98
CA CYS A 162 -6.96 1.18 -11.35
C CYS A 162 -7.66 2.10 -10.34
N TRP A 163 -8.97 1.89 -10.17
CA TRP A 163 -9.71 2.45 -9.05
C TRP A 163 -10.19 1.34 -8.13
N ILE A 164 -9.71 1.35 -6.89
CA ILE A 164 -10.05 0.36 -5.87
C ILE A 164 -10.87 1.04 -4.78
N GLY A 165 -12.08 0.57 -4.58
CA GLY A 165 -12.99 1.05 -3.55
C GLY A 165 -12.48 0.78 -2.13
N SER A 166 -13.12 1.36 -1.14
CA SER A 166 -12.77 1.17 0.27
C SER A 166 -13.03 -0.27 0.75
N LYS A 167 -12.26 -0.73 1.75
CA LYS A 167 -12.41 -2.06 2.39
C LYS A 167 -12.22 -3.23 1.41
N VAL A 168 -11.45 -3.05 0.34
CA VAL A 168 -11.11 -4.15 -0.57
C VAL A 168 -9.99 -5.00 0.04
N THR A 169 -10.12 -6.32 -0.09
CA THR A 169 -9.12 -7.29 0.35
C THR A 169 -8.53 -8.05 -0.83
N PHE A 170 -7.20 -8.15 -0.88
CA PHE A 170 -6.46 -9.02 -1.80
C PHE A 170 -5.82 -10.17 -1.03
N THR A 171 -6.07 -11.41 -1.47
CA THR A 171 -5.47 -12.61 -0.89
C THR A 171 -4.27 -13.09 -1.70
N ASP A 172 -3.50 -14.03 -1.18
CA ASP A 172 -2.32 -14.59 -1.84
C ASP A 172 -2.62 -15.17 -3.23
N GLY A 173 -1.80 -14.82 -4.21
CA GLY A 173 -1.93 -15.23 -5.60
C GLY A 173 -2.98 -14.48 -6.42
N SER A 174 -3.65 -13.50 -5.82
CA SER A 174 -4.62 -12.67 -6.54
C SER A 174 -3.95 -11.56 -7.36
N SER A 175 -4.61 -11.15 -8.44
CA SER A 175 -4.19 -10.00 -9.24
C SER A 175 -5.35 -9.36 -9.98
N ILE A 176 -5.22 -8.08 -10.29
CA ILE A 176 -6.06 -7.38 -11.27
C ILE A 176 -5.17 -6.77 -12.35
N GLY A 177 -5.66 -6.76 -13.58
CA GLY A 177 -5.00 -6.13 -14.72
C GLY A 177 -5.07 -4.60 -14.66
N ASN A 178 -4.72 -3.97 -15.77
CA ASN A 178 -4.74 -2.51 -15.90
C ASN A 178 -6.17 -1.98 -16.09
N ARG A 179 -6.39 -0.71 -15.69
CA ARG A 179 -7.67 -0.01 -15.88
C ARG A 179 -8.89 -0.79 -15.30
N CYS A 180 -8.68 -1.47 -14.19
CA CYS A 180 -9.75 -2.16 -13.47
C CYS A 180 -10.42 -1.22 -12.45
N VAL A 181 -11.71 -1.44 -12.26
CA VAL A 181 -12.47 -0.83 -11.15
C VAL A 181 -12.89 -1.94 -10.20
N VAL A 182 -12.57 -1.78 -8.91
CA VAL A 182 -12.97 -2.73 -7.86
C VAL A 182 -13.96 -2.07 -6.91
N GLY A 183 -15.15 -2.61 -6.82
CA GLY A 183 -16.18 -2.10 -5.91
C GLY A 183 -15.79 -2.27 -4.44
N ALA A 184 -16.24 -1.34 -3.60
CA ALA A 184 -15.96 -1.35 -2.16
C ALA A 184 -16.39 -2.68 -1.50
N GLY A 185 -15.63 -3.13 -0.50
CA GLY A 185 -15.90 -4.37 0.24
C GLY A 185 -15.62 -5.67 -0.53
N SER A 186 -15.05 -5.60 -1.73
CA SER A 186 -14.75 -6.79 -2.53
C SER A 186 -13.57 -7.58 -1.99
N VAL A 187 -13.59 -8.91 -2.18
CA VAL A 187 -12.49 -9.81 -1.81
C VAL A 187 -11.94 -10.49 -3.06
N ILE A 188 -10.72 -10.07 -3.45
CA ILE A 188 -10.02 -10.53 -4.65
C ILE A 188 -9.23 -11.78 -4.29
N THR A 189 -9.66 -12.94 -4.82
CA THR A 189 -9.09 -14.26 -4.49
C THR A 189 -8.43 -14.95 -5.67
N LYS A 190 -8.52 -14.35 -6.88
CA LYS A 190 -7.99 -14.90 -8.13
C LYS A 190 -7.48 -13.79 -9.04
N LYS A 191 -7.02 -14.16 -10.23
CA LYS A 191 -6.55 -13.22 -11.26
C LYS A 191 -7.72 -12.71 -12.11
N PHE A 192 -7.70 -11.40 -12.40
CA PHE A 192 -8.65 -10.72 -13.27
C PHE A 192 -7.92 -10.02 -14.43
N PRO A 193 -8.49 -10.03 -15.66
CA PRO A 193 -7.90 -9.36 -16.81
C PRO A 193 -7.98 -7.83 -16.72
N ASP A 194 -7.45 -7.15 -17.73
CA ASP A 194 -7.55 -5.70 -17.90
C ASP A 194 -9.00 -5.25 -18.17
N ASN A 195 -9.29 -3.97 -17.92
CA ASN A 195 -10.51 -3.25 -18.34
C ASN A 195 -11.80 -3.90 -17.84
N VAL A 196 -11.88 -4.30 -16.57
CA VAL A 196 -13.07 -4.92 -15.98
C VAL A 196 -13.52 -4.22 -14.71
N LEU A 197 -14.85 -4.22 -14.48
CA LEU A 197 -15.48 -3.91 -13.19
C LEU A 197 -15.62 -5.20 -12.39
N ILE A 198 -15.07 -5.20 -11.18
CA ILE A 198 -14.96 -6.36 -10.29
C ILE A 198 -15.67 -6.04 -8.98
N VAL A 199 -16.59 -6.89 -8.52
CA VAL A 199 -17.37 -6.66 -7.30
C VAL A 199 -17.63 -7.98 -6.57
N GLY A 200 -17.75 -7.93 -5.26
CA GLY A 200 -18.28 -9.03 -4.44
C GLY A 200 -17.24 -9.75 -3.58
N SER A 201 -17.73 -10.69 -2.77
CA SER A 201 -16.94 -11.56 -1.88
C SER A 201 -17.45 -13.01 -1.96
N PRO A 202 -16.74 -13.92 -2.66
CA PRO A 202 -15.58 -13.66 -3.51
C PRO A 202 -15.92 -12.83 -4.74
N ALA A 203 -14.96 -12.04 -5.22
CA ALA A 203 -15.18 -11.09 -6.31
C ALA A 203 -15.38 -11.77 -7.68
N LYS A 204 -16.23 -11.15 -8.51
CA LYS A 204 -16.54 -11.58 -9.87
C LYS A 204 -16.51 -10.38 -10.82
N ILE A 205 -16.29 -10.63 -12.11
CA ILE A 205 -16.44 -9.61 -13.15
C ILE A 205 -17.93 -9.31 -13.30
N VAL A 206 -18.28 -8.02 -13.26
CA VAL A 206 -19.63 -7.52 -13.53
C VAL A 206 -19.78 -7.15 -15.00
N LYS A 207 -18.78 -6.44 -15.54
CA LYS A 207 -18.74 -6.03 -16.96
C LYS A 207 -17.34 -5.63 -17.38
N ASN A 208 -17.10 -5.56 -18.68
CA ASN A 208 -15.96 -4.86 -19.26
C ASN A 208 -16.18 -3.35 -19.22
N ILE A 209 -15.10 -2.54 -19.15
CA ILE A 209 -15.13 -1.07 -19.09
C ILE A 209 -14.18 -0.46 -20.12
#